data_7712e9ece2bcd010261e49180f23f9a6
#
_entry.id   7712e9ece2bcd010261e49180f23f9a6
#
_cell.length_a   1.000
_cell.length_b   1.000
_cell.length_c   1.000
_cell.angle_alpha   90.00
_cell.angle_beta   90.00
_cell.angle_gamma   90.00
#
_symmetry.space_group_name_H-M   'P 1'
#
loop_
_entity.id
_entity.type
_entity.pdbx_description
1 polymer ?
#
loop_
_entity_poly.entity_id
_entity_poly.type
_entity_poly.pdbx_seq_one_letter_code
_entity_poly.pdbx_strand_id
1 'polypeptide(L)'
;ESADKLHWNHINTITTPKAFGYMWECPDLFELDGQWFLAVSPQGIACQNVYGCGYFALQGDWRTDCTLSEFHALDDGFDYYAPQSFAAADGRRIQFGWMGMPDADYTNPTVEYGWQHCLTLPRVLTQDGNGCLLQAPAAELHALRGEARQPTDGATGETDPCVDPTASPPGNC
;
A
#
# COMPACT_ATOMS: atom_id res chain seq x y z
N GLU A 1 -14.85 -17.89 7.38
CA GLU A 1 -15.52 -17.05 8.39
C GLU A 1 -15.48 -17.70 9.77
N SER A 2 -15.54 -16.87 10.81
CA SER A 2 -15.59 -17.31 12.18
C SER A 2 -16.49 -16.36 12.99
N ALA A 3 -17.31 -16.92 13.88
CA ALA A 3 -18.12 -16.15 14.81
C ALA A 3 -17.38 -15.84 16.14
N ASP A 4 -16.37 -16.64 16.47
CA ASP A 4 -15.66 -16.58 17.76
C ASP A 4 -14.15 -16.36 17.62
N LYS A 5 -13.62 -16.28 16.39
CA LYS A 5 -12.20 -16.17 16.03
C LYS A 5 -11.34 -17.39 16.41
N LEU A 6 -11.97 -18.47 16.87
CA LEU A 6 -11.32 -19.73 17.23
C LEU A 6 -11.66 -20.86 16.26
N HIS A 7 -12.91 -20.92 15.81
CA HIS A 7 -13.41 -21.93 14.87
C HIS A 7 -13.68 -21.28 13.51
N TRP A 8 -13.00 -21.74 12.48
CA TRP A 8 -13.02 -21.15 11.14
C TRP A 8 -13.67 -22.10 10.13
N ASN A 9 -14.57 -21.56 9.33
CA ASN A 9 -15.15 -22.25 8.18
C ASN A 9 -14.60 -21.61 6.89
N HIS A 10 -14.10 -22.46 5.98
CA HIS A 10 -13.80 -22.03 4.62
C HIS A 10 -15.12 -21.77 3.89
N ILE A 11 -15.25 -20.63 3.24
CA ILE A 11 -16.47 -20.23 2.51
C ILE A 11 -16.22 -20.03 1.03
N ASN A 12 -15.07 -19.47 0.66
CA ASN A 12 -14.72 -19.24 -0.74
C ASN A 12 -13.20 -19.14 -0.91
N THR A 13 -12.74 -19.29 -2.15
CA THR A 13 -11.35 -19.02 -2.56
C THR A 13 -11.36 -18.00 -3.69
N ILE A 14 -10.78 -16.83 -3.45
CA ILE A 14 -10.63 -15.78 -4.45
C ILE A 14 -9.37 -16.06 -5.27
N THR A 15 -9.50 -16.11 -6.59
CA THR A 15 -8.40 -16.40 -7.52
C THR A 15 -8.44 -15.47 -8.72
N THR A 16 -7.32 -15.33 -9.40
CA THR A 16 -7.23 -14.70 -10.73
C THR A 16 -7.37 -15.72 -11.85
N PRO A 17 -7.91 -15.34 -13.04
CA PRO A 17 -8.04 -16.24 -14.18
C PRO A 17 -6.70 -16.78 -14.69
N LYS A 18 -5.62 -16.05 -14.46
CA LYS A 18 -4.23 -16.45 -14.77
C LYS A 18 -3.41 -16.39 -13.49
N ALA A 19 -2.36 -17.19 -13.42
CA ALA A 19 -1.44 -17.14 -12.29
C ALA A 19 -0.88 -15.72 -12.13
N PHE A 20 -0.98 -15.20 -10.90
CA PHE A 20 -0.51 -13.87 -10.54
C PHE A 20 0.46 -14.01 -9.35
N GLY A 21 1.73 -14.21 -9.68
CA GLY A 21 2.74 -14.60 -8.70
C GLY A 21 2.58 -16.04 -8.20
N TYR A 22 3.45 -16.44 -7.30
CA TYR A 22 3.40 -17.76 -6.64
C TYR A 22 2.86 -17.68 -5.20
N MET A 23 2.77 -16.49 -4.61
CA MET A 23 2.26 -16.27 -3.26
C MET A 23 1.62 -14.87 -3.16
N TRP A 24 0.53 -14.79 -2.41
CA TRP A 24 -0.10 -13.54 -2.00
C TRP A 24 0.06 -13.38 -0.50
N GLU A 25 0.87 -12.45 -0.08
CA GLU A 25 1.12 -12.16 1.32
C GLU A 25 0.25 -11.02 1.83
N CYS A 26 0.07 -10.97 3.14
CA CYS A 26 -0.59 -9.89 3.87
C CYS A 26 -1.94 -9.46 3.28
N PRO A 27 -2.89 -10.38 3.00
CA PRO A 27 -4.17 -10.01 2.42
C PRO A 27 -4.96 -9.10 3.37
N ASP A 28 -5.54 -8.05 2.80
CA ASP A 28 -6.42 -7.11 3.48
C ASP A 28 -7.70 -6.93 2.64
N LEU A 29 -8.79 -7.51 3.10
CA LEU A 29 -10.10 -7.48 2.44
C LEU A 29 -11.00 -6.49 3.16
N PHE A 30 -11.41 -5.43 2.48
CA PHE A 30 -12.20 -4.37 3.08
C PHE A 30 -13.19 -3.74 2.11
N GLU A 31 -14.16 -3.04 2.67
CA GLU A 31 -15.18 -2.28 1.95
C GLU A 31 -14.97 -0.79 2.15
N LEU A 32 -15.14 -0.03 1.07
CA LEU A 32 -15.22 1.43 1.04
C LEU A 32 -16.38 1.85 0.16
N ASP A 33 -17.35 2.59 0.73
CA ASP A 33 -18.49 3.15 0.01
C ASP A 33 -19.22 2.15 -0.90
N GLY A 34 -19.43 0.92 -0.39
CA GLY A 34 -20.11 -0.16 -1.09
C GLY A 34 -19.25 -0.95 -2.09
N GLN A 35 -17.98 -0.60 -2.28
CA GLN A 35 -17.02 -1.31 -3.11
C GLN A 35 -16.07 -2.13 -2.25
N TRP A 36 -15.94 -3.42 -2.56
CA TRP A 36 -14.95 -4.30 -1.92
C TRP A 36 -13.59 -4.23 -2.63
N PHE A 37 -12.54 -4.24 -1.83
CA PHE A 37 -11.15 -4.25 -2.26
C PHE A 37 -10.39 -5.37 -1.56
N LEU A 38 -9.47 -5.98 -2.30
CA LEU A 38 -8.50 -6.94 -1.78
C LEU A 38 -7.10 -6.42 -2.04
N ALA A 39 -6.44 -5.93 -1.00
CA ALA A 39 -5.03 -5.60 -1.07
C ALA A 39 -4.19 -6.84 -0.77
N VAL A 40 -3.07 -6.99 -1.48
CA VAL A 40 -2.12 -8.10 -1.31
C VAL A 40 -0.70 -7.62 -1.63
N SER A 41 0.28 -8.33 -1.09
CA SER A 41 1.68 -8.20 -1.44
C SER A 41 2.12 -9.46 -2.20
N PRO A 42 1.95 -9.49 -3.54
CA PRO A 42 2.22 -10.68 -4.33
C PRO A 42 3.72 -10.86 -4.55
N GLN A 43 4.19 -12.10 -4.46
CA GLN A 43 5.55 -12.48 -4.82
C GLN A 43 5.60 -13.18 -6.18
N GLY A 44 6.66 -12.89 -6.95
CA GLY A 44 6.89 -13.53 -8.24
C GLY A 44 6.04 -12.98 -9.39
N ILE A 45 5.54 -11.75 -9.26
CA ILE A 45 4.96 -11.01 -10.38
C ILE A 45 6.07 -10.35 -11.20
N ALA A 46 5.88 -10.26 -12.52
CA ALA A 46 6.84 -9.64 -13.43
C ALA A 46 6.73 -8.11 -13.39
N CYS A 47 6.98 -7.49 -12.23
CA CYS A 47 7.11 -6.05 -12.06
C CYS A 47 8.57 -5.67 -11.79
N GLN A 48 8.93 -4.42 -12.02
CA GLN A 48 10.27 -3.90 -11.71
C GLN A 48 10.59 -3.97 -10.21
N ASN A 49 9.58 -3.92 -9.36
CA ASN A 49 9.72 -4.10 -7.93
C ASN A 49 9.37 -5.53 -7.54
N VAL A 50 10.36 -6.30 -7.10
CA VAL A 50 10.22 -7.71 -6.72
C VAL A 50 9.24 -7.88 -5.55
N TYR A 51 9.06 -6.88 -4.72
CA TYR A 51 8.23 -6.85 -3.53
C TYR A 51 7.19 -5.73 -3.63
N GLY A 52 6.44 -5.72 -4.72
CA GLY A 52 5.32 -4.80 -4.88
C GLY A 52 4.17 -5.12 -3.95
N CYS A 53 3.33 -4.14 -3.69
CA CYS A 53 2.03 -4.33 -3.09
C CYS A 53 0.98 -3.54 -3.87
N GLY A 54 -0.24 -4.03 -3.85
CA GLY A 54 -1.31 -3.39 -4.59
C GLY A 54 -2.67 -3.98 -4.23
N TYR A 55 -3.66 -3.68 -5.03
CA TYR A 55 -5.03 -4.10 -4.77
C TYR A 55 -5.78 -4.49 -6.05
N PHE A 56 -6.84 -5.22 -5.83
CA PHE A 56 -7.90 -5.49 -6.80
C PHE A 56 -9.21 -4.89 -6.27
N ALA A 57 -10.00 -4.29 -7.14
CA ALA A 57 -11.42 -4.04 -6.88
C ALA A 57 -12.23 -5.32 -7.18
N LEU A 58 -13.18 -5.67 -6.34
CA LEU A 58 -14.01 -6.86 -6.49
C LEU A 58 -15.35 -6.52 -7.11
N GLN A 59 -15.81 -7.34 -8.04
CA GLN A 59 -17.18 -7.31 -8.56
C GLN A 59 -17.89 -8.60 -8.17
N GLY A 60 -19.10 -8.50 -7.66
CA GLY A 60 -19.87 -9.61 -7.14
C GLY A 60 -19.72 -9.80 -5.62
N ASP A 61 -20.14 -10.95 -5.13
CA ASP A 61 -20.06 -11.28 -3.70
C ASP A 61 -18.84 -12.17 -3.43
N TRP A 62 -17.84 -11.64 -2.75
CA TRP A 62 -16.62 -12.35 -2.43
C TRP A 62 -16.85 -13.63 -1.60
N ARG A 63 -18.02 -13.80 -0.98
CA ARG A 63 -18.39 -15.00 -0.22
C ARG A 63 -18.82 -16.15 -1.12
N THR A 64 -19.27 -15.86 -2.33
CA THR A 64 -19.84 -16.86 -3.25
C THR A 64 -19.15 -16.85 -4.61
N ASP A 65 -19.31 -15.76 -5.36
CA ASP A 65 -18.73 -15.60 -6.70
C ASP A 65 -18.37 -14.13 -6.93
N CYS A 66 -17.10 -13.88 -7.17
CA CYS A 66 -16.59 -12.56 -7.48
C CYS A 66 -15.50 -12.61 -8.54
N THR A 67 -15.34 -11.51 -9.25
CA THR A 67 -14.24 -11.28 -10.17
C THR A 67 -13.36 -10.14 -9.65
N LEU A 68 -12.07 -10.19 -9.98
CA LEU A 68 -11.10 -9.19 -9.65
C LEU A 68 -10.86 -8.27 -10.84
N SER A 69 -10.68 -6.98 -10.58
CA SER A 69 -10.17 -6.01 -11.55
C SER A 69 -8.75 -6.36 -11.99
N GLU A 70 -8.17 -5.52 -12.83
CA GLU A 70 -6.71 -5.47 -12.96
C GLU A 70 -6.06 -5.10 -11.63
N PHE A 71 -4.80 -5.51 -11.46
CA PHE A 71 -4.02 -5.18 -10.27
C PHE A 71 -3.51 -3.73 -10.36
N HIS A 72 -3.73 -2.97 -9.31
CA HIS A 72 -3.28 -1.59 -9.19
C HIS A 72 -2.24 -1.48 -8.07
N ALA A 73 -1.09 -0.89 -8.37
CA ALA A 73 -0.08 -0.63 -7.35
C ALA A 73 -0.60 0.34 -6.29
N LEU A 74 -0.22 0.13 -5.03
CA LEU A 74 -0.55 1.02 -3.91
C LEU A 74 0.50 2.11 -3.68
N ASP A 75 1.71 1.92 -4.18
CA ASP A 75 2.80 2.87 -4.01
C ASP A 75 3.77 2.77 -5.19
N ASP A 76 4.20 3.91 -5.70
CA ASP A 76 5.17 4.00 -6.80
C ASP A 76 6.59 4.34 -6.30
N GLY A 77 6.78 4.41 -4.99
CA GLY A 77 8.06 4.71 -4.33
C GLY A 77 8.88 3.47 -4.07
N PHE A 78 9.91 3.66 -3.24
CA PHE A 78 10.77 2.59 -2.77
C PHE A 78 10.03 1.77 -1.69
N ASP A 79 10.65 1.34 -0.69
CA ASP A 79 10.24 0.54 0.45
C ASP A 79 8.79 0.76 0.94
N TYR A 80 7.83 0.14 0.28
CA TYR A 80 6.45 0.08 0.74
C TYR A 80 5.91 -1.34 0.57
N TYR A 81 5.78 -2.07 1.67
CA TYR A 81 5.40 -3.47 1.65
C TYR A 81 4.39 -3.83 2.75
N ALA A 82 3.66 -4.93 2.55
CA ALA A 82 2.74 -5.53 3.51
C ALA A 82 1.74 -4.53 4.14
N PRO A 83 1.08 -3.64 3.38
CA PRO A 83 0.16 -2.68 3.95
C PRO A 83 -1.03 -3.39 4.59
N GLN A 84 -1.47 -2.85 5.73
CA GLN A 84 -2.68 -3.28 6.43
C GLN A 84 -3.53 -2.08 6.76
N SER A 85 -4.84 -2.23 6.69
CA SER A 85 -5.77 -1.16 6.98
C SER A 85 -6.81 -1.53 8.04
N PHE A 86 -7.40 -0.53 8.65
CA PHE A 86 -8.48 -0.70 9.62
C PHE A 86 -9.52 0.41 9.47
N ALA A 87 -10.75 0.10 9.88
CA ALA A 87 -11.80 1.11 10.02
C ALA A 87 -11.61 1.88 11.33
N ALA A 88 -11.42 3.18 11.26
CA ALA A 88 -11.38 4.07 12.41
C ALA A 88 -12.79 4.32 12.95
N ALA A 89 -12.90 4.77 14.19
CA ALA A 89 -14.18 5.01 14.86
C ALA A 89 -15.01 6.12 14.19
N ASP A 90 -14.37 7.00 13.45
CA ASP A 90 -15.01 8.08 12.69
C ASP A 90 -15.42 7.68 11.25
N GLY A 91 -15.26 6.41 10.90
CA GLY A 91 -15.65 5.84 9.61
C GLY A 91 -14.57 5.90 8.53
N ARG A 92 -13.43 6.57 8.79
CA ARG A 92 -12.31 6.55 7.84
C ARG A 92 -11.68 5.17 7.77
N ARG A 93 -11.12 4.82 6.61
CA ARG A 93 -10.21 3.69 6.44
C ARG A 93 -8.78 4.18 6.49
N ILE A 94 -8.00 3.67 7.44
CA ILE A 94 -6.61 4.10 7.64
C ILE A 94 -5.68 2.94 7.34
N GLN A 95 -4.62 3.20 6.57
CA GLN A 95 -3.64 2.22 6.14
C GLN A 95 -2.23 2.64 6.59
N PHE A 96 -1.46 1.63 6.98
CA PHE A 96 -0.02 1.69 7.18
C PHE A 96 0.66 0.66 6.29
N GLY A 97 1.82 1.01 5.76
CA GLY A 97 2.73 0.08 5.11
C GLY A 97 4.04 -0.03 5.88
N TRP A 98 4.79 -1.06 5.61
CA TRP A 98 6.13 -1.22 6.13
C TRP A 98 7.14 -0.59 5.16
N MET A 99 7.97 0.33 5.66
CA MET A 99 9.10 0.91 4.93
C MET A 99 10.31 0.00 5.11
N GLY A 100 10.32 -1.10 4.40
CA GLY A 100 11.38 -2.08 4.37
C GLY A 100 11.24 -2.95 3.13
N MET A 101 12.32 -3.63 2.79
CA MET A 101 12.38 -4.55 1.68
C MET A 101 12.76 -5.94 2.22
N PRO A 102 11.89 -6.95 2.09
CA PRO A 102 12.27 -8.32 2.45
C PRO A 102 13.49 -8.76 1.64
N ASP A 103 14.33 -9.59 2.25
CA ASP A 103 15.51 -10.19 1.60
C ASP A 103 16.49 -9.18 0.97
N ALA A 104 16.45 -7.90 1.38
CA ALA A 104 17.42 -6.91 0.93
C ALA A 104 18.82 -7.27 1.41
N ASP A 105 19.81 -7.12 0.54
CA ASP A 105 21.21 -7.39 0.79
C ASP A 105 21.96 -6.21 1.46
N TYR A 106 21.20 -5.24 1.97
CA TYR A 106 21.72 -4.09 2.70
C TYR A 106 21.09 -3.97 4.08
N THR A 107 21.73 -3.19 4.93
CA THR A 107 21.21 -2.81 6.26
C THR A 107 21.13 -1.29 6.37
N ASN A 108 20.14 -0.80 7.12
CA ASN A 108 20.02 0.61 7.39
C ASN A 108 21.06 1.08 8.43
N PRO A 109 21.52 2.33 8.39
CA PRO A 109 22.46 2.87 9.37
C PRO A 109 21.98 2.76 10.83
N THR A 110 20.69 2.65 11.05
CA THR A 110 20.06 2.54 12.36
C THR A 110 20.30 1.22 13.07
N VAL A 111 20.84 0.21 12.37
CA VAL A 111 21.19 -1.10 12.96
C VAL A 111 22.19 -0.95 14.12
N GLU A 112 23.08 0.01 14.04
CA GLU A 112 24.03 0.31 15.15
C GLU A 112 23.33 0.75 16.44
N TYR A 113 22.08 1.24 16.35
CA TYR A 113 21.23 1.63 17.48
C TYR A 113 20.24 0.53 17.89
N GLY A 114 20.34 -0.67 17.30
CA GLY A 114 19.52 -1.83 17.65
C GLY A 114 18.15 -1.89 17.01
N TRP A 115 17.88 -1.11 15.94
CA TRP A 115 16.63 -1.16 15.19
C TRP A 115 16.84 -0.94 13.69
N GLN A 116 15.87 -1.35 12.89
CA GLN A 116 15.86 -1.17 11.45
C GLN A 116 14.43 -1.01 10.95
N HIS A 117 14.27 -0.29 9.83
CA HIS A 117 13.01 -0.02 9.16
C HIS A 117 12.05 0.83 9.99
N CYS A 118 10.89 1.15 9.42
CA CYS A 118 9.82 1.86 10.10
C CYS A 118 8.48 1.60 9.39
N LEU A 119 7.39 2.01 10.00
CA LEU A 119 6.09 2.09 9.33
C LEU A 119 5.97 3.43 8.60
N THR A 120 5.16 3.46 7.55
CA THR A 120 4.80 4.71 6.88
C THR A 120 3.99 5.62 7.80
N LEU A 121 3.87 6.88 7.42
CA LEU A 121 2.82 7.74 7.97
C LEU A 121 1.44 7.16 7.62
N PRO A 122 0.43 7.35 8.50
CA PRO A 122 -0.92 6.88 8.25
C PRO A 122 -1.52 7.55 7.01
N ARG A 123 -2.12 6.74 6.15
CA ARG A 123 -2.83 7.17 4.94
C ARG A 123 -4.32 6.90 5.11
N VAL A 124 -5.15 7.89 4.82
CA VAL A 124 -6.59 7.70 4.69
C VAL A 124 -6.87 7.21 3.28
N LEU A 125 -7.58 6.09 3.17
CA LEU A 125 -8.05 5.55 1.91
C LEU A 125 -9.44 6.12 1.59
N THR A 126 -9.62 6.52 0.35
CA THR A 126 -10.92 6.83 -0.26
C THR A 126 -10.98 6.18 -1.63
N GLN A 127 -12.11 6.25 -2.32
CA GLN A 127 -12.25 5.75 -3.68
C GLN A 127 -12.84 6.81 -4.61
N ASP A 128 -12.56 6.71 -5.90
CA ASP A 128 -12.99 7.66 -6.93
C ASP A 128 -14.36 7.34 -7.56
N GLY A 129 -15.01 6.25 -7.13
CA GLY A 129 -16.25 5.76 -7.72
C GLY A 129 -16.08 4.85 -8.95
N ASN A 130 -14.86 4.72 -9.48
CA ASN A 130 -14.53 3.85 -10.62
C ASN A 130 -13.73 2.61 -10.21
N GLY A 131 -13.56 2.39 -8.91
CA GLY A 131 -12.80 1.27 -8.37
C GLY A 131 -11.32 1.57 -8.15
N CYS A 132 -10.91 2.83 -8.26
CA CYS A 132 -9.54 3.25 -7.92
C CYS A 132 -9.47 3.77 -6.49
N LEU A 133 -8.52 3.24 -5.71
CA LEU A 133 -8.21 3.76 -4.39
C LEU A 133 -7.39 5.05 -4.49
N LEU A 134 -7.80 6.04 -3.72
CA LEU A 134 -7.08 7.28 -3.51
C LEU A 134 -6.49 7.27 -2.10
N GLN A 135 -5.33 7.89 -1.92
CA GLN A 135 -4.60 7.93 -0.67
C GLN A 135 -4.24 9.37 -0.31
N ALA A 136 -4.45 9.75 0.94
CA ALA A 136 -4.01 11.02 1.47
C ALA A 136 -3.41 10.85 2.87
N PRO A 137 -2.39 11.63 3.25
CA PRO A 137 -1.92 11.64 4.63
C PRO A 137 -3.05 11.95 5.60
N ALA A 138 -3.10 11.25 6.74
CA ALA A 138 -4.09 11.53 7.77
C ALA A 138 -3.96 12.98 8.26
N ALA A 139 -5.09 13.66 8.44
CA ALA A 139 -5.13 15.09 8.78
C ALA A 139 -4.45 15.39 10.14
N GLU A 140 -4.42 14.43 11.04
CA GLU A 140 -3.74 14.52 12.35
C GLU A 140 -2.24 14.82 12.21
N LEU A 141 -1.62 14.44 11.10
CA LEU A 141 -0.22 14.73 10.82
C LEU A 141 0.07 16.25 10.73
N HIS A 142 -0.96 17.07 10.47
CA HIS A 142 -0.79 18.51 10.50
C HIS A 142 -0.37 19.04 11.87
N ALA A 143 -0.76 18.37 12.95
CA ALA A 143 -0.35 18.72 14.31
C ALA A 143 1.15 18.54 14.57
N LEU A 144 1.84 17.77 13.73
CA LEU A 144 3.28 17.54 13.82
C LEU A 144 4.09 18.60 13.06
N ARG A 145 3.43 19.49 12.32
CA ARG A 145 4.12 20.53 11.55
C ARG A 145 4.54 21.67 12.48
N GLY A 146 5.83 22.01 12.45
CA GLY A 146 6.35 23.24 13.04
C GLY A 146 6.14 24.46 12.14
N GLU A 147 6.78 25.57 12.49
CA GLU A 147 6.81 26.75 11.60
C GLU A 147 7.44 26.42 10.26
N ALA A 148 6.80 26.89 9.20
CA ALA A 148 7.35 26.75 7.86
C ALA A 148 8.64 27.57 7.74
N ARG A 149 9.74 26.90 7.41
CA ARG A 149 10.99 27.56 7.09
C ARG A 149 11.09 27.67 5.58
N GLN A 150 11.24 28.90 5.09
CA GLN A 150 11.61 29.09 3.68
C GLN A 150 13.10 28.80 3.53
N PRO A 151 13.51 28.10 2.45
CA PRO A 151 14.93 28.00 2.11
C PRO A 151 15.48 29.42 1.98
N THR A 152 16.54 29.76 2.68
CA THR A 152 17.26 30.99 2.41
C THR A 152 17.98 30.85 1.05
N ASP A 153 17.86 31.84 0.18
CA ASP A 153 18.43 31.89 -1.18
C ASP A 153 19.95 31.75 -1.25
N GLY A 154 20.56 30.84 -0.53
CA GLY A 154 22.00 30.64 -0.48
C GLY A 154 22.45 29.19 -0.60
N ALA A 155 21.55 28.25 -0.67
CA ALA A 155 21.86 26.80 -0.66
C ALA A 155 21.58 26.06 -1.97
N THR A 156 21.38 26.78 -3.08
CA THR A 156 21.13 26.14 -4.39
C THR A 156 22.45 25.93 -5.15
N GLY A 157 23.36 25.17 -4.59
CA GLY A 157 24.59 24.74 -5.24
C GLY A 157 24.64 23.25 -5.57
N GLU A 158 23.72 22.47 -5.05
CA GLU A 158 23.56 21.06 -5.44
C GLU A 158 22.18 20.87 -6.05
N THR A 159 22.15 20.64 -7.35
CA THR A 159 20.96 20.10 -8.02
C THR A 159 20.71 18.73 -7.44
N ASP A 160 19.58 18.59 -6.73
CA ASP A 160 19.10 17.28 -6.27
C ASP A 160 18.95 16.37 -7.51
N PRO A 161 19.75 15.30 -7.64
CA PRO A 161 19.69 14.44 -8.82
C PRO A 161 18.39 13.60 -8.89
N CYS A 162 17.50 13.75 -7.92
CA CYS A 162 16.28 12.93 -7.82
C CYS A 162 15.04 13.57 -8.47
N VAL A 163 15.12 14.77 -9.01
CA VAL A 163 13.97 15.40 -9.69
C VAL A 163 14.34 15.76 -11.10
N ASP A 164 14.15 14.82 -12.02
CA ASP A 164 14.06 15.14 -13.45
C ASP A 164 12.60 15.50 -13.78
N PRO A 165 12.26 16.79 -13.94
CA PRO A 165 10.90 17.22 -14.24
C PRO A 165 10.47 16.83 -15.67
N THR A 166 11.34 16.18 -16.45
CA THR A 166 11.05 15.71 -17.82
C THR A 166 10.88 14.21 -17.92
N ALA A 167 11.11 13.47 -16.83
CA ALA A 167 10.87 12.04 -16.80
C ALA A 167 9.36 11.78 -16.89
N SER A 168 8.93 11.20 -18.00
CA SER A 168 7.59 10.64 -18.10
C SER A 168 7.41 9.57 -17.04
N PRO A 169 6.25 9.48 -16.35
CA PRO A 169 6.01 8.43 -15.38
C PRO A 169 6.19 7.07 -16.07
N PRO A 170 6.79 6.09 -15.40
CA PRO A 170 6.89 4.74 -15.94
C PRO A 170 5.48 4.25 -16.26
N GLY A 171 5.29 3.77 -17.46
CA GLY A 171 4.02 3.23 -17.90
C GLY A 171 3.57 2.14 -16.92
N ASN A 172 2.31 2.21 -16.52
CA ASN A 172 1.68 1.21 -15.67
C ASN A 172 1.94 -0.20 -16.23
N CYS A 173 2.44 -1.07 -15.36
CA CYS A 173 2.51 -2.51 -15.63
C CYS A 173 1.13 -3.12 -15.65
#